data_1c793b0977732318a8d637eb781b3777
#
_entry.id   1c793b0977732318a8d637eb781b3777
#
_cell.length_a   1.000
_cell.length_b   1.000
_cell.length_c   1.000
_cell.angle_alpha   90.00
_cell.angle_beta   90.00
_cell.angle_gamma   90.00
#
_symmetry.space_group_name_H-M   'P 1'
#
loop_
_entity.id
_entity.type
_entity.pdbx_description
1 polymer ?
#
loop_
_entity_poly.entity_id
_entity_poly.type
_entity_poly.pdbx_seq_one_letter_code
_entity_poly.pdbx_strand_id
1 'polypeptide(L)'
;MEKEKFSYPVSLRRMQITDKFWKNEMELVRTEVIPYQWNALNDKVEGAAPSYCMHNFKVAAEMNRQKRKQGAAYKEPSYTYRGFEMLPEDPENLKDEFYGYVFQDTDFSKWVEAVGYSLTQHPDPDLEKVADAAIDIVCAAQQEDGYLDTYYIINGKDGIFTNLRDHHELYCMGHLIEGAVAYYEATGKDKLLHAAERFADYATDYFGPEEGKCKGYPGHEIAEMALVRLYEVTGEQKYLDLSRFFIDERGTKPYYFDKEHPETVKKGHENELRYSYHQAHLPVRQQDEAFGHAVRAVYLYSGMADIARITKDEELYQACVRLWNNVTKKKMYITGGIGATHLGEAFSFPYDLPNDTAYAETCASIGLMFWARRMLEIVPDAKYADIMERALYNGVLSGMALD
;
A
#
# COMPACT_ATOMS: atom_id res chain seq x y z
N MET A 1 -14.18 33.48 7.18
CA MET A 1 -14.24 32.03 6.87
C MET A 1 -14.68 31.90 5.41
N GLU A 2 -13.73 31.75 4.52
CA GLU A 2 -14.05 31.45 3.13
C GLU A 2 -14.65 30.07 3.02
N LYS A 3 -15.65 29.96 2.15
CA LYS A 3 -16.41 28.74 1.93
C LYS A 3 -15.47 27.62 1.51
N GLU A 4 -15.54 26.51 2.23
CA GLU A 4 -14.90 25.24 1.87
C GLU A 4 -15.27 24.88 0.43
N LYS A 5 -14.28 24.96 -0.47
CA LYS A 5 -14.43 24.49 -1.84
C LYS A 5 -13.92 23.05 -1.86
N PHE A 6 -14.84 22.11 -1.74
CA PHE A 6 -14.51 20.71 -1.96
C PHE A 6 -14.60 20.39 -3.46
N SER A 7 -13.55 19.81 -4.03
CA SER A 7 -13.66 19.11 -5.29
C SER A 7 -13.75 17.61 -5.01
N TYR A 8 -14.64 16.94 -5.72
CA TYR A 8 -14.83 15.50 -5.61
C TYR A 8 -14.51 14.84 -6.95
N PRO A 9 -13.86 13.66 -6.96
CA PRO A 9 -13.66 12.93 -8.19
C PRO A 9 -15.02 12.52 -8.77
N VAL A 10 -15.13 12.60 -10.08
CA VAL A 10 -16.30 12.06 -10.79
C VAL A 10 -16.21 10.53 -10.75
N SER A 11 -17.34 9.87 -10.47
CA SER A 11 -17.40 8.40 -10.50
C SER A 11 -16.98 7.89 -11.88
N LEU A 12 -16.07 6.92 -11.91
CA LEU A 12 -15.58 6.29 -13.14
C LEU A 12 -16.71 5.69 -13.99
N ARG A 13 -17.79 5.24 -13.37
CA ARG A 13 -19.01 4.76 -14.07
C ARG A 13 -19.78 5.84 -14.82
N ARG A 14 -19.52 7.11 -14.52
CA ARG A 14 -20.17 8.27 -15.15
C ARG A 14 -19.29 8.98 -16.15
N MET A 15 -18.10 8.44 -16.40
CA MET A 15 -17.13 8.98 -17.35
C MET A 15 -16.92 8.00 -18.50
N GLN A 16 -16.61 8.54 -19.67
CA GLN A 16 -16.15 7.78 -20.81
C GLN A 16 -14.94 8.48 -21.42
N ILE A 17 -13.86 7.76 -21.56
CA ILE A 17 -12.65 8.22 -22.26
C ILE A 17 -12.88 8.02 -23.75
N THR A 18 -12.84 9.11 -24.53
CA THR A 18 -13.11 9.09 -25.98
C THR A 18 -11.91 9.49 -26.84
N ASP A 19 -10.89 10.08 -26.26
CA ASP A 19 -9.67 10.40 -27.01
C ASP A 19 -8.88 9.14 -27.38
N LYS A 20 -8.13 9.21 -28.48
CA LYS A 20 -7.43 8.05 -29.03
C LYS A 20 -6.27 7.60 -28.15
N PHE A 21 -5.53 8.54 -27.54
CA PHE A 21 -4.35 8.22 -26.76
C PHE A 21 -4.71 7.40 -25.53
N TRP A 22 -5.53 7.97 -24.64
CA TRP A 22 -5.91 7.28 -23.39
C TRP A 22 -6.71 6.01 -23.62
N LYS A 23 -7.54 5.98 -24.68
CA LYS A 23 -8.27 4.77 -25.05
C LYS A 23 -7.31 3.64 -25.44
N ASN A 24 -6.24 3.93 -26.16
CA ASN A 24 -5.24 2.93 -26.53
C ASN A 24 -4.47 2.42 -25.30
N GLU A 25 -4.07 3.32 -24.38
CA GLU A 25 -3.40 2.94 -23.14
C GLU A 25 -4.26 2.05 -22.26
N MET A 26 -5.54 2.40 -22.11
CA MET A 26 -6.50 1.58 -21.36
C MET A 26 -6.73 0.21 -21.99
N GLU A 27 -6.78 0.15 -23.33
CA GLU A 27 -6.92 -1.10 -24.06
C GLU A 27 -5.68 -1.97 -23.90
N LEU A 28 -4.47 -1.42 -23.99
CA LEU A 28 -3.21 -2.12 -23.75
C LEU A 28 -3.18 -2.73 -22.34
N VAL A 29 -3.53 -1.95 -21.32
CA VAL A 29 -3.61 -2.47 -19.93
C VAL A 29 -4.62 -3.61 -19.84
N ARG A 30 -5.79 -3.47 -20.44
CA ARG A 30 -6.86 -4.47 -20.38
C ARG A 30 -6.50 -5.77 -21.09
N THR A 31 -5.92 -5.69 -22.32
CA THR A 31 -5.73 -6.87 -23.18
C THR A 31 -4.39 -7.55 -22.99
N GLU A 32 -3.37 -6.81 -22.57
CA GLU A 32 -1.99 -7.32 -22.45
C GLU A 32 -1.53 -7.36 -21.00
N VAL A 33 -1.55 -6.22 -20.29
CA VAL A 33 -0.90 -6.10 -18.97
C VAL A 33 -1.62 -6.94 -17.91
N ILE A 34 -2.94 -6.83 -17.79
CA ILE A 34 -3.73 -7.58 -16.80
C ILE A 34 -3.61 -9.10 -17.00
N PRO A 35 -3.78 -9.64 -18.21
CA PRO A 35 -3.59 -11.08 -18.47
C PRO A 35 -2.15 -11.55 -18.25
N TYR A 36 -1.16 -10.76 -18.66
CA TYR A 36 0.26 -11.07 -18.43
C TYR A 36 0.58 -11.17 -16.95
N GLN A 37 0.17 -10.17 -16.16
CA GLN A 37 0.39 -10.16 -14.72
C GLN A 37 -0.33 -11.32 -14.02
N TRP A 38 -1.53 -11.69 -14.45
CA TRP A 38 -2.20 -12.88 -13.92
C TRP A 38 -1.40 -14.16 -14.15
N ASN A 39 -0.79 -14.30 -15.32
CA ASN A 39 0.09 -15.43 -15.61
C ASN A 39 1.36 -15.38 -14.76
N ALA A 40 1.95 -14.19 -14.55
CA ALA A 40 3.11 -14.01 -13.67
C ALA A 40 2.81 -14.38 -12.21
N LEU A 41 1.66 -13.95 -11.66
CA LEU A 41 1.22 -14.30 -10.30
C LEU A 41 1.01 -15.82 -10.09
N ASN A 42 0.79 -16.55 -11.17
CA ASN A 42 0.62 -18.01 -11.19
C ASN A 42 1.88 -18.75 -11.70
N ASP A 43 3.03 -18.07 -11.82
CA ASP A 43 4.32 -18.63 -12.23
C ASP A 43 4.28 -19.31 -13.62
N LYS A 44 3.51 -18.74 -14.56
CA LYS A 44 3.26 -19.30 -15.89
C LYS A 44 3.95 -18.53 -17.02
N VAL A 45 4.74 -17.52 -16.72
CA VAL A 45 5.47 -16.73 -17.73
C VAL A 45 6.83 -17.37 -17.96
N GLU A 46 7.05 -17.90 -19.16
CA GLU A 46 8.32 -18.52 -19.54
C GLU A 46 9.46 -17.48 -19.49
N GLY A 47 10.57 -17.82 -18.86
CA GLY A 47 11.74 -16.95 -18.72
C GLY A 47 11.64 -15.83 -17.68
N ALA A 48 10.49 -15.66 -17.03
CA ALA A 48 10.35 -14.73 -15.91
C ALA A 48 10.70 -15.41 -14.58
N ALA A 49 11.19 -14.63 -13.61
CA ALA A 49 11.34 -15.10 -12.24
C ALA A 49 9.96 -15.40 -11.63
N PRO A 50 9.80 -16.50 -10.89
CA PRO A 50 8.53 -16.84 -10.25
C PRO A 50 8.11 -15.80 -9.21
N SER A 51 6.82 -15.49 -9.15
CA SER A 51 6.21 -14.61 -8.15
C SER A 51 5.91 -15.35 -6.85
N TYR A 52 5.47 -16.60 -6.92
CA TYR A 52 4.94 -17.38 -5.80
C TYR A 52 3.72 -16.78 -5.08
N CYS A 53 3.19 -15.66 -5.52
CA CYS A 53 2.07 -14.99 -4.85
C CYS A 53 0.86 -15.91 -4.69
N MET A 54 0.37 -16.50 -5.78
CA MET A 54 -0.79 -17.41 -5.71
C MET A 54 -0.44 -18.77 -5.09
N HIS A 55 0.84 -19.19 -5.10
CA HIS A 55 1.32 -20.34 -4.35
C HIS A 55 1.12 -20.11 -2.85
N ASN A 56 1.60 -19.01 -2.30
CA ASN A 56 1.50 -18.67 -0.88
C ASN A 56 0.04 -18.66 -0.40
N PHE A 57 -0.88 -18.04 -1.13
CA PHE A 57 -2.30 -18.07 -0.81
C PHE A 57 -2.90 -19.49 -0.82
N LYS A 58 -2.51 -20.34 -1.77
CA LYS A 58 -2.96 -21.74 -1.84
C LYS A 58 -2.45 -22.55 -0.66
N VAL A 59 -1.19 -22.37 -0.26
CA VAL A 59 -0.60 -23.01 0.92
C VAL A 59 -1.35 -22.58 2.19
N ALA A 60 -1.56 -21.28 2.39
CA ALA A 60 -2.30 -20.77 3.54
C ALA A 60 -3.76 -21.28 3.58
N ALA A 61 -4.43 -21.36 2.43
CA ALA A 61 -5.78 -21.91 2.31
C ALA A 61 -5.83 -23.42 2.66
N GLU A 62 -4.83 -24.17 2.20
CA GLU A 62 -4.71 -25.61 2.55
C GLU A 62 -4.45 -25.81 4.05
N MET A 63 -3.60 -24.98 4.67
CA MET A 63 -3.40 -24.99 6.12
C MET A 63 -4.72 -24.80 6.87
N ASN A 64 -5.55 -23.83 6.46
CA ASN A 64 -6.88 -23.64 7.03
C ASN A 64 -7.79 -24.87 6.84
N ARG A 65 -7.72 -25.51 5.68
CA ARG A 65 -8.46 -26.73 5.42
C ARG A 65 -8.01 -27.88 6.35
N GLN A 66 -6.70 -28.04 6.53
CA GLN A 66 -6.12 -29.04 7.44
C GLN A 66 -6.51 -28.76 8.90
N LYS A 67 -6.47 -27.50 9.33
CA LYS A 67 -6.89 -27.08 10.67
C LYS A 67 -8.34 -27.46 10.93
N ARG A 68 -9.25 -27.16 10.02
CA ARG A 68 -10.67 -27.55 10.14
C ARG A 68 -10.86 -29.06 10.18
N LYS A 69 -10.08 -29.82 9.39
CA LYS A 69 -10.17 -31.30 9.35
C LYS A 69 -9.64 -31.95 10.62
N GLN A 70 -8.54 -31.45 11.17
CA GLN A 70 -7.85 -32.03 12.33
C GLN A 70 -8.37 -31.52 13.67
N GLY A 71 -9.04 -30.35 13.68
CA GLY A 71 -9.54 -29.72 14.91
C GLY A 71 -8.42 -29.52 15.94
N ALA A 72 -8.65 -29.94 17.16
CA ALA A 72 -7.70 -29.80 18.27
C ALA A 72 -6.36 -30.56 18.08
N ALA A 73 -6.27 -31.46 17.12
CA ALA A 73 -5.02 -32.19 16.80
C ALA A 73 -4.09 -31.37 15.86
N TYR A 74 -4.60 -30.30 15.23
CA TYR A 74 -3.79 -29.46 14.37
C TYR A 74 -2.76 -28.71 15.20
N LYS A 75 -1.52 -28.70 14.73
CA LYS A 75 -0.43 -27.95 15.35
C LYS A 75 -0.13 -26.73 14.48
N GLU A 76 -0.35 -25.56 15.04
CA GLU A 76 0.09 -24.31 14.42
C GLU A 76 1.61 -24.28 14.30
N PRO A 77 2.17 -23.78 13.20
CA PRO A 77 3.61 -23.55 13.11
C PRO A 77 4.04 -22.47 14.10
N SER A 78 5.19 -22.70 14.74
CA SER A 78 5.86 -21.64 15.52
C SER A 78 6.61 -20.71 14.59
N TYR A 79 6.62 -19.44 14.91
CA TYR A 79 7.24 -18.43 14.06
C TYR A 79 8.71 -18.73 13.79
N THR A 80 9.05 -18.69 12.50
CA THR A 80 10.42 -18.84 12.02
C THR A 80 10.71 -17.70 11.05
N TYR A 81 11.69 -16.86 11.39
CA TYR A 81 12.13 -15.81 10.50
C TYR A 81 12.77 -16.40 9.23
N ARG A 82 12.26 -16.01 8.06
CA ARG A 82 12.72 -16.49 6.76
C ARG A 82 13.47 -15.46 5.93
N GLY A 83 13.62 -14.23 6.44
CA GLY A 83 14.21 -13.12 5.70
C GLY A 83 13.23 -12.47 4.72
N PHE A 84 13.76 -11.53 3.91
CA PHE A 84 12.97 -10.80 2.92
C PHE A 84 12.69 -11.58 1.65
N GLU A 85 13.60 -12.47 1.26
CA GLU A 85 13.49 -13.27 0.06
C GLU A 85 13.99 -14.69 0.36
N MET A 86 13.13 -15.65 0.11
CA MET A 86 13.48 -17.05 0.20
C MET A 86 13.10 -17.74 -1.09
N LEU A 87 14.07 -18.30 -1.77
CA LEU A 87 13.87 -19.10 -2.97
C LEU A 87 13.81 -20.59 -2.62
N PRO A 88 13.05 -21.41 -3.36
CA PRO A 88 13.02 -22.84 -3.15
C PRO A 88 14.37 -23.49 -3.49
N GLU A 89 14.80 -24.47 -2.70
CA GLU A 89 15.99 -25.27 -2.99
C GLU A 89 15.84 -26.09 -4.28
N ASP A 90 14.62 -26.56 -4.55
CA ASP A 90 14.25 -27.30 -5.75
C ASP A 90 12.99 -26.68 -6.37
N PRO A 91 13.13 -25.82 -7.40
CA PRO A 91 12.00 -25.15 -8.05
C PRO A 91 11.00 -26.10 -8.74
N GLU A 92 11.41 -27.33 -9.07
CA GLU A 92 10.52 -28.32 -9.69
C GLU A 92 9.63 -29.03 -8.67
N ASN A 93 10.04 -29.05 -7.38
CA ASN A 93 9.34 -29.71 -6.29
C ASN A 93 9.07 -28.73 -5.14
N LEU A 94 8.17 -27.76 -5.37
CA LEU A 94 7.78 -26.78 -4.35
C LEU A 94 7.22 -27.45 -3.11
N LYS A 95 7.66 -26.99 -1.95
CA LYS A 95 7.13 -27.40 -0.64
C LYS A 95 5.96 -26.49 -0.24
N ASP A 96 5.19 -26.90 0.74
CA ASP A 96 4.15 -26.10 1.38
C ASP A 96 4.79 -25.05 2.32
N GLU A 97 5.63 -24.18 1.76
CA GLU A 97 6.38 -23.11 2.43
C GLU A 97 6.09 -21.78 1.77
N PHE A 98 6.39 -20.68 2.49
CA PHE A 98 6.35 -19.34 1.93
C PHE A 98 7.58 -19.08 1.06
N TYR A 99 7.36 -18.48 -0.11
CA TYR A 99 8.42 -18.01 -1.00
C TYR A 99 8.20 -16.55 -1.43
N GLY A 100 9.31 -15.86 -1.68
CA GLY A 100 9.30 -14.47 -2.11
C GLY A 100 9.43 -13.47 -0.95
N TYR A 101 9.07 -12.23 -1.24
CA TYR A 101 9.20 -11.12 -0.30
C TYR A 101 8.08 -11.10 0.74
N VAL A 102 8.33 -10.51 1.91
CA VAL A 102 7.33 -10.34 2.98
C VAL A 102 6.08 -9.55 2.56
N PHE A 103 6.13 -8.85 1.43
CA PHE A 103 5.01 -8.10 0.83
C PHE A 103 4.40 -8.80 -0.39
N GLN A 104 4.70 -10.07 -0.63
CA GLN A 104 4.30 -10.80 -1.85
C GLN A 104 2.79 -10.82 -2.06
N ASP A 105 1.99 -10.82 -1.01
CA ASP A 105 0.53 -10.80 -1.06
C ASP A 105 -0.03 -9.56 -1.79
N THR A 106 0.73 -8.47 -1.84
CA THR A 106 0.29 -7.23 -2.50
C THR A 106 0.23 -7.33 -4.01
N ASP A 107 0.91 -8.29 -4.62
CA ASP A 107 0.88 -8.49 -6.07
C ASP A 107 -0.53 -8.88 -6.53
N PHE A 108 -1.20 -9.79 -5.80
CA PHE A 108 -2.62 -10.08 -6.03
C PHE A 108 -3.49 -8.84 -5.82
N SER A 109 -3.26 -8.11 -4.73
CA SER A 109 -4.09 -6.97 -4.34
C SER A 109 -4.04 -5.86 -5.40
N LYS A 110 -2.86 -5.55 -5.92
CA LYS A 110 -2.65 -4.59 -7.01
C LYS A 110 -3.26 -5.06 -8.33
N TRP A 111 -3.14 -6.37 -8.62
CA TRP A 111 -3.75 -6.95 -9.81
C TRP A 111 -5.28 -6.84 -9.77
N VAL A 112 -5.94 -7.22 -8.67
CA VAL A 112 -7.39 -7.15 -8.56
C VAL A 112 -7.90 -5.71 -8.54
N GLU A 113 -7.12 -4.75 -8.06
CA GLU A 113 -7.40 -3.32 -8.16
C GLU A 113 -7.44 -2.88 -9.64
N ALA A 114 -6.43 -3.26 -10.42
CA ALA A 114 -6.40 -2.97 -11.86
C ALA A 114 -7.56 -3.63 -12.62
N VAL A 115 -7.92 -4.88 -12.26
CA VAL A 115 -9.11 -5.56 -12.78
C VAL A 115 -10.38 -4.76 -12.47
N GLY A 116 -10.55 -4.31 -11.23
CA GLY A 116 -11.71 -3.50 -10.81
C GLY A 116 -11.85 -2.23 -11.67
N TYR A 117 -10.78 -1.47 -11.82
CA TYR A 117 -10.81 -0.26 -12.68
C TYR A 117 -11.09 -0.59 -14.14
N SER A 118 -10.52 -1.66 -14.69
CA SER A 118 -10.79 -2.11 -16.06
C SER A 118 -12.26 -2.46 -16.25
N LEU A 119 -12.85 -3.27 -15.36
CA LEU A 119 -14.24 -3.69 -15.41
C LEU A 119 -15.24 -2.52 -15.27
N THR A 120 -14.84 -1.44 -14.60
CA THR A 120 -15.67 -0.23 -14.49
C THR A 120 -15.92 0.43 -15.85
N GLN A 121 -14.94 0.39 -16.75
CA GLN A 121 -15.00 0.99 -18.08
C GLN A 121 -15.38 -0.01 -19.17
N HIS A 122 -14.97 -1.27 -19.01
CA HIS A 122 -15.15 -2.34 -19.99
C HIS A 122 -15.64 -3.61 -19.27
N PRO A 123 -16.96 -3.80 -19.13
CA PRO A 123 -17.50 -5.04 -18.59
C PRO A 123 -16.98 -6.27 -19.35
N ASP A 124 -16.36 -7.19 -18.64
CA ASP A 124 -15.75 -8.41 -19.19
C ASP A 124 -16.08 -9.61 -18.27
N PRO A 125 -17.11 -10.41 -18.61
CA PRO A 125 -17.53 -11.54 -17.78
C PRO A 125 -16.45 -12.64 -17.61
N ASP A 126 -15.56 -12.80 -18.57
CA ASP A 126 -14.49 -13.80 -18.48
C ASP A 126 -13.38 -13.33 -17.52
N LEU A 127 -12.99 -12.08 -17.59
CA LEU A 127 -12.04 -11.47 -16.63
C LEU A 127 -12.66 -11.46 -15.21
N GLU A 128 -13.91 -11.10 -15.08
CA GLU A 128 -14.64 -11.11 -13.79
C GLU A 128 -14.66 -12.51 -13.18
N LYS A 129 -14.89 -13.56 -13.98
CA LYS A 129 -14.84 -14.95 -13.53
C LYS A 129 -13.46 -15.38 -13.05
N VAL A 130 -12.39 -14.93 -13.73
CA VAL A 130 -11.01 -15.20 -13.31
C VAL A 130 -10.73 -14.50 -11.96
N ALA A 131 -11.15 -13.25 -11.83
CA ALA A 131 -11.01 -12.50 -10.57
C ALA A 131 -11.78 -13.13 -9.41
N ASP A 132 -13.02 -13.57 -9.63
CA ASP A 132 -13.82 -14.27 -8.61
C ASP A 132 -13.12 -15.55 -8.13
N ALA A 133 -12.57 -16.35 -9.05
CA ALA A 133 -11.84 -17.56 -8.68
C ALA A 133 -10.54 -17.26 -7.88
N ALA A 134 -9.84 -16.18 -8.22
CA ALA A 134 -8.68 -15.72 -7.47
C ALA A 134 -9.07 -15.23 -6.07
N ILE A 135 -10.14 -14.45 -5.97
CA ILE A 135 -10.72 -13.97 -4.70
C ILE A 135 -11.12 -15.16 -3.81
N ASP A 136 -11.67 -16.22 -4.39
CA ASP A 136 -12.03 -17.43 -3.65
C ASP A 136 -10.81 -18.06 -2.96
N ILE A 137 -9.68 -18.14 -3.65
CA ILE A 137 -8.41 -18.64 -3.11
C ILE A 137 -7.91 -17.76 -1.96
N VAL A 138 -7.87 -16.44 -2.18
CA VAL A 138 -7.39 -15.46 -1.20
C VAL A 138 -8.25 -15.47 0.06
N CYS A 139 -9.58 -15.44 -0.09
CA CYS A 139 -10.50 -15.51 1.04
C CYS A 139 -10.42 -16.84 1.79
N ALA A 140 -10.08 -17.96 1.11
CA ALA A 140 -9.87 -19.23 1.78
C ALA A 140 -8.62 -19.28 2.66
N ALA A 141 -7.63 -18.42 2.40
CA ALA A 141 -6.42 -18.25 3.22
C ALA A 141 -6.68 -17.47 4.51
N GLN A 142 -7.74 -16.65 4.56
CA GLN A 142 -8.03 -15.81 5.72
C GLN A 142 -8.31 -16.63 6.97
N GLN A 143 -7.74 -16.21 8.10
CA GLN A 143 -7.91 -16.86 9.39
C GLN A 143 -9.32 -16.58 9.98
N GLU A 144 -9.75 -17.41 10.94
CA GLU A 144 -11.06 -17.24 11.60
C GLU A 144 -11.20 -15.93 12.35
N ASP A 145 -10.10 -15.40 12.90
CA ASP A 145 -10.00 -14.11 13.57
C ASP A 145 -9.96 -12.91 12.60
N GLY A 146 -9.89 -13.14 11.29
CA GLY A 146 -9.85 -12.10 10.26
C GLY A 146 -8.46 -11.79 9.74
N TYR A 147 -7.39 -12.24 10.37
CA TYR A 147 -6.03 -11.99 9.92
C TYR A 147 -5.76 -12.59 8.52
N LEU A 148 -5.05 -11.84 7.66
CA LEU A 148 -4.72 -12.29 6.31
C LEU A 148 -3.39 -11.70 5.85
N ASP A 149 -2.31 -12.41 6.14
CA ASP A 149 -0.97 -12.20 5.59
C ASP A 149 -0.29 -13.56 5.51
N THR A 150 0.03 -14.00 4.28
CA THR A 150 0.48 -15.37 4.05
C THR A 150 1.84 -15.66 4.66
N TYR A 151 2.71 -14.63 4.78
CA TYR A 151 4.02 -14.79 5.40
C TYR A 151 3.90 -15.31 6.84
N TYR A 152 3.07 -14.68 7.67
CA TYR A 152 2.90 -15.11 9.06
C TYR A 152 1.99 -16.32 9.22
N ILE A 153 0.98 -16.46 8.37
CA ILE A 153 0.13 -17.66 8.39
C ILE A 153 0.97 -18.91 8.18
N ILE A 154 1.91 -18.88 7.23
CA ILE A 154 2.74 -20.04 6.86
C ILE A 154 3.91 -20.21 7.83
N ASN A 155 4.56 -19.12 8.26
CA ASN A 155 5.77 -19.19 9.07
C ASN A 155 5.53 -19.11 10.60
N GLY A 156 4.30 -18.89 11.05
CA GLY A 156 3.92 -18.87 12.47
C GLY A 156 3.28 -17.57 12.92
N LYS A 157 2.05 -17.65 13.40
CA LYS A 157 1.22 -16.51 13.81
C LYS A 157 1.65 -15.86 15.13
N ASP A 158 2.50 -16.49 15.91
CA ASP A 158 3.13 -15.92 17.10
C ASP A 158 4.14 -14.80 16.77
N GLY A 159 4.48 -14.64 15.49
CA GLY A 159 5.24 -13.51 14.96
C GLY A 159 4.43 -12.31 14.46
N ILE A 160 3.08 -12.37 14.47
CA ILE A 160 2.21 -11.29 13.97
C ILE A 160 2.52 -9.96 14.68
N PHE A 161 2.71 -8.90 13.89
CA PHE A 161 2.97 -7.52 14.35
C PHE A 161 4.19 -7.35 15.26
N THR A 162 5.15 -8.28 15.20
CA THR A 162 6.39 -8.19 16.01
C THR A 162 7.52 -7.43 15.33
N ASN A 163 7.39 -7.11 14.04
CA ASN A 163 8.38 -6.36 13.25
C ASN A 163 7.70 -5.40 12.27
N LEU A 164 7.03 -4.38 12.79
CA LEU A 164 6.34 -3.38 11.98
C LEU A 164 7.30 -2.52 11.16
N ARG A 165 8.51 -2.27 11.68
CA ARG A 165 9.52 -1.44 11.01
C ARG A 165 9.92 -2.01 9.66
N ASP A 166 10.21 -3.30 9.59
CA ASP A 166 10.83 -3.93 8.42
C ASP A 166 9.86 -4.82 7.65
N HIS A 167 8.88 -5.44 8.32
CA HIS A 167 7.87 -6.28 7.70
C HIS A 167 6.64 -5.47 7.24
N HIS A 168 5.88 -6.05 6.34
CA HIS A 168 4.91 -5.33 5.52
C HIS A 168 3.46 -5.77 5.76
N GLU A 169 3.10 -6.27 6.95
CA GLU A 169 1.75 -6.77 7.24
C GLU A 169 0.67 -5.69 7.01
N LEU A 170 0.88 -4.48 7.57
CA LEU A 170 -0.04 -3.36 7.38
C LEU A 170 -0.01 -2.79 5.95
N TYR A 171 1.10 -2.96 5.24
CA TYR A 171 1.19 -2.67 3.82
C TYR A 171 0.37 -3.67 2.99
N CYS A 172 0.44 -4.96 3.32
CA CYS A 172 -0.39 -5.99 2.69
C CYS A 172 -1.89 -5.73 2.96
N MET A 173 -2.26 -5.38 4.19
CA MET A 173 -3.62 -4.99 4.54
C MET A 173 -4.09 -3.77 3.73
N GLY A 174 -3.25 -2.74 3.63
CA GLY A 174 -3.59 -1.52 2.89
C GLY A 174 -3.87 -1.78 1.41
N HIS A 175 -3.01 -2.53 0.72
CA HIS A 175 -3.24 -2.90 -0.68
C HIS A 175 -4.43 -3.82 -0.86
N LEU A 176 -4.69 -4.74 0.08
CA LEU A 176 -5.89 -5.57 0.05
C LEU A 176 -7.17 -4.73 0.10
N ILE A 177 -7.20 -3.71 0.97
CA ILE A 177 -8.32 -2.77 1.08
C ILE A 177 -8.52 -2.02 -0.25
N GLU A 178 -7.44 -1.46 -0.84
CA GLU A 178 -7.52 -0.74 -2.11
C GLU A 178 -8.08 -1.62 -3.24
N GLY A 179 -7.57 -2.85 -3.39
CA GLY A 179 -8.05 -3.80 -4.38
C GLY A 179 -9.49 -4.24 -4.13
N ALA A 180 -9.84 -4.50 -2.87
CA ALA A 180 -11.19 -4.94 -2.48
C ALA A 180 -12.24 -3.86 -2.76
N VAL A 181 -11.94 -2.60 -2.41
CA VAL A 181 -12.84 -1.47 -2.68
C VAL A 181 -13.00 -1.25 -4.19
N ALA A 182 -11.90 -1.29 -4.96
CA ALA A 182 -11.95 -1.13 -6.41
C ALA A 182 -12.83 -2.21 -7.07
N TYR A 183 -12.67 -3.46 -6.65
CA TYR A 183 -13.46 -4.57 -7.19
C TYR A 183 -14.95 -4.48 -6.80
N TYR A 184 -15.23 -4.10 -5.54
CA TYR A 184 -16.62 -3.86 -5.09
C TYR A 184 -17.28 -2.71 -5.83
N GLU A 185 -16.61 -1.58 -5.98
CA GLU A 185 -17.14 -0.44 -6.74
C GLU A 185 -17.40 -0.77 -8.21
N ALA A 186 -16.60 -1.66 -8.80
CA ALA A 186 -16.74 -2.08 -10.19
C ALA A 186 -17.87 -3.11 -10.41
N THR A 187 -18.04 -4.06 -9.49
CA THR A 187 -18.89 -5.25 -9.71
C THR A 187 -20.11 -5.31 -8.80
N GLY A 188 -20.04 -4.66 -7.64
CA GLY A 188 -21.00 -4.81 -6.54
C GLY A 188 -20.81 -6.09 -5.71
N LYS A 189 -19.77 -6.91 -5.99
CA LYS A 189 -19.46 -8.13 -5.25
C LYS A 189 -18.63 -7.79 -4.02
N ASP A 190 -19.09 -8.20 -2.86
CA ASP A 190 -18.59 -7.77 -1.55
C ASP A 190 -17.67 -8.78 -0.84
N LYS A 191 -17.45 -9.97 -1.42
CA LYS A 191 -16.70 -11.04 -0.78
C LYS A 191 -15.27 -10.62 -0.37
N LEU A 192 -14.54 -9.96 -1.28
CA LEU A 192 -13.19 -9.48 -0.98
C LEU A 192 -13.23 -8.27 -0.04
N LEU A 193 -14.26 -7.41 -0.18
CA LEU A 193 -14.47 -6.28 0.74
C LEU A 193 -14.66 -6.77 2.18
N HIS A 194 -15.51 -7.77 2.40
CA HIS A 194 -15.68 -8.37 3.73
C HIS A 194 -14.39 -9.02 4.28
N ALA A 195 -13.57 -9.59 3.41
CA ALA A 195 -12.26 -10.10 3.85
C ALA A 195 -11.33 -8.95 4.28
N ALA A 196 -11.31 -7.85 3.53
CA ALA A 196 -10.54 -6.66 3.89
C ALA A 196 -11.04 -6.00 5.18
N GLU A 197 -12.38 -5.88 5.36
CA GLU A 197 -12.99 -5.40 6.60
C GLU A 197 -12.54 -6.24 7.81
N ARG A 198 -12.61 -7.57 7.71
CA ARG A 198 -12.20 -8.46 8.81
C ARG A 198 -10.70 -8.33 9.14
N PHE A 199 -9.84 -8.11 8.15
CA PHE A 199 -8.42 -7.85 8.43
C PHE A 199 -8.21 -6.47 9.07
N ALA A 200 -8.92 -5.45 8.60
CA ALA A 200 -8.91 -4.13 9.22
C ALA A 200 -9.48 -4.17 10.65
N ASP A 201 -10.51 -4.98 10.92
CA ASP A 201 -11.06 -5.20 12.27
C ASP A 201 -10.01 -5.83 13.19
N TYR A 202 -9.30 -6.85 12.73
CA TYR A 202 -8.19 -7.45 13.47
C TYR A 202 -7.12 -6.40 13.84
N ALA A 203 -6.80 -5.50 12.90
CA ALA A 203 -5.88 -4.40 13.16
C ALA A 203 -6.46 -3.36 14.14
N THR A 204 -7.75 -3.02 14.04
CA THR A 204 -8.39 -2.06 14.99
C THR A 204 -8.47 -2.62 16.41
N ASP A 205 -8.58 -3.93 16.57
CA ASP A 205 -8.56 -4.57 17.87
C ASP A 205 -7.16 -4.57 18.50
N TYR A 206 -6.12 -4.66 17.68
CA TYR A 206 -4.73 -4.73 18.11
C TYR A 206 -4.10 -3.34 18.33
N PHE A 207 -4.33 -2.38 17.45
CA PHE A 207 -3.74 -1.04 17.49
C PHE A 207 -4.73 0.01 17.99
N GLY A 208 -4.22 1.04 18.64
CA GLY A 208 -5.04 2.18 19.05
C GLY A 208 -4.52 2.92 20.27
N PRO A 209 -5.16 4.07 20.62
CA PRO A 209 -4.74 4.89 21.74
C PRO A 209 -5.16 4.31 23.11
N GLU A 210 -6.04 3.30 23.15
CA GLU A 210 -6.55 2.72 24.40
C GLU A 210 -5.46 1.97 25.17
N GLU A 211 -5.63 1.86 26.48
CA GLU A 211 -4.75 1.06 27.33
C GLU A 211 -4.76 -0.42 26.87
N GLY A 212 -3.60 -1.04 26.82
CA GLY A 212 -3.44 -2.43 26.41
C GLY A 212 -3.26 -2.64 24.90
N LYS A 213 -3.63 -1.66 24.05
CA LYS A 213 -3.39 -1.75 22.61
C LYS A 213 -1.96 -1.36 22.23
N CYS A 214 -1.48 -1.90 21.12
CA CYS A 214 -0.19 -1.58 20.52
C CYS A 214 -0.15 -0.12 20.04
N LYS A 215 0.92 0.61 20.37
CA LYS A 215 1.18 1.98 19.92
C LYS A 215 2.07 2.05 18.67
N GLY A 216 2.16 0.94 17.95
CA GLY A 216 2.91 0.86 16.70
C GLY A 216 2.15 1.48 15.53
N TYR A 217 2.88 1.65 14.44
CA TYR A 217 2.38 2.15 13.17
C TYR A 217 3.12 1.46 12.00
N PRO A 218 2.58 1.49 10.76
CA PRO A 218 3.23 0.83 9.62
C PRO A 218 4.67 1.30 9.40
N GLY A 219 5.60 0.38 9.16
CA GLY A 219 6.94 0.74 8.72
C GLY A 219 6.95 1.19 7.26
N HIS A 220 6.09 0.58 6.42
CA HIS A 220 5.76 1.08 5.09
C HIS A 220 4.30 1.51 5.07
N GLU A 221 4.09 2.77 4.76
CA GLU A 221 2.81 3.43 4.73
C GLU A 221 2.00 3.00 3.49
N ILE A 222 0.74 2.91 3.64
CA ILE A 222 -0.41 2.82 2.75
C ILE A 222 -1.68 2.58 3.57
N ALA A 223 -1.57 1.88 4.70
CA ALA A 223 -2.71 1.56 5.54
C ALA A 223 -3.50 2.83 5.91
N GLU A 224 -2.80 3.94 6.12
CA GLU A 224 -3.40 5.21 6.49
C GLU A 224 -4.42 5.69 5.44
N MET A 225 -4.05 5.75 4.16
CA MET A 225 -4.97 6.18 3.10
C MET A 225 -6.00 5.11 2.75
N ALA A 226 -5.63 3.84 2.81
CA ALA A 226 -6.53 2.73 2.50
C ALA A 226 -7.67 2.60 3.52
N LEU A 227 -7.37 2.78 4.81
CA LEU A 227 -8.38 2.80 5.87
C LEU A 227 -9.37 3.95 5.71
N VAL A 228 -8.93 5.12 5.23
CA VAL A 228 -9.86 6.20 4.88
C VAL A 228 -10.78 5.79 3.74
N ARG A 229 -10.24 5.15 2.70
CA ARG A 229 -11.06 4.64 1.59
C ARG A 229 -12.07 3.60 2.06
N LEU A 230 -11.66 2.71 2.97
CA LEU A 230 -12.57 1.73 3.57
C LEU A 230 -13.68 2.41 4.37
N TYR A 231 -13.34 3.44 5.17
CA TYR A 231 -14.32 4.28 5.87
C TYR A 231 -15.33 4.93 4.89
N GLU A 232 -14.86 5.50 3.80
CA GLU A 232 -15.74 6.16 2.82
C GLU A 232 -16.75 5.20 2.15
N VAL A 233 -16.40 3.93 2.01
CA VAL A 233 -17.27 2.91 1.42
C VAL A 233 -18.22 2.27 2.44
N THR A 234 -17.73 2.01 3.66
CA THR A 234 -18.49 1.27 4.68
C THR A 234 -19.23 2.19 5.66
N GLY A 235 -18.74 3.41 5.87
CA GLY A 235 -19.21 4.33 6.92
C GLY A 235 -18.74 3.98 8.34
N GLU A 236 -17.89 2.97 8.50
CA GLU A 236 -17.42 2.48 9.80
C GLU A 236 -16.33 3.39 10.39
N GLN A 237 -16.68 4.18 11.40
CA GLN A 237 -15.81 5.18 12.03
C GLN A 237 -14.47 4.62 12.53
N LYS A 238 -14.45 3.37 12.99
CA LYS A 238 -13.25 2.70 13.50
C LYS A 238 -12.07 2.71 12.53
N TYR A 239 -12.33 2.64 11.24
CA TYR A 239 -11.28 2.67 10.21
C TYR A 239 -10.66 4.06 10.07
N LEU A 240 -11.48 5.10 10.11
CA LEU A 240 -11.00 6.49 10.15
C LEU A 240 -10.17 6.77 11.41
N ASP A 241 -10.63 6.28 12.55
CA ASP A 241 -9.96 6.43 13.85
C ASP A 241 -8.60 5.72 13.86
N LEU A 242 -8.51 4.51 13.28
CA LEU A 242 -7.24 3.78 13.17
C LEU A 242 -6.25 4.49 12.22
N SER A 243 -6.73 4.98 11.07
CA SER A 243 -5.91 5.78 10.15
C SER A 243 -5.32 7.00 10.86
N ARG A 244 -6.18 7.75 11.56
CA ARG A 244 -5.77 8.91 12.34
C ARG A 244 -4.77 8.54 13.43
N PHE A 245 -4.99 7.44 14.13
CA PHE A 245 -4.07 6.94 15.16
C PHE A 245 -2.68 6.68 14.60
N PHE A 246 -2.55 5.99 13.47
CA PHE A 246 -1.25 5.73 12.85
C PHE A 246 -0.52 7.00 12.46
N ILE A 247 -1.24 8.01 11.95
CA ILE A 247 -0.69 9.32 11.60
C ILE A 247 -0.24 10.09 12.86
N ASP A 248 -1.08 10.12 13.89
CA ASP A 248 -0.82 10.90 15.11
C ASP A 248 0.28 10.28 15.98
N GLU A 249 0.40 8.96 15.99
CA GLU A 249 1.41 8.23 16.76
C GLU A 249 2.80 8.28 16.11
N ARG A 250 2.85 8.38 14.77
CA ARG A 250 4.10 8.37 14.01
C ARG A 250 5.04 9.49 14.44
N GLY A 251 6.27 9.10 14.81
CA GLY A 251 7.31 10.04 15.24
C GLY A 251 7.17 10.60 16.65
N THR A 252 6.20 10.13 17.43
CA THR A 252 6.10 10.45 18.86
C THR A 252 7.23 9.78 19.67
N LYS A 253 7.57 10.35 20.82
CA LYS A 253 8.60 9.79 21.71
C LYS A 253 7.95 9.18 22.95
N PRO A 254 8.46 8.04 23.48
CA PRO A 254 9.59 7.27 22.96
C PRO A 254 9.26 6.60 21.63
N TYR A 255 10.23 6.59 20.71
CA TYR A 255 10.00 6.01 19.38
C TYR A 255 9.57 4.54 19.46
N TYR A 256 8.50 4.18 18.76
CA TYR A 256 7.99 2.80 18.77
C TYR A 256 9.03 1.80 18.26
N PHE A 257 9.76 2.11 17.19
CA PHE A 257 10.76 1.22 16.63
C PHE A 257 11.96 0.97 17.55
N ASP A 258 12.23 1.83 18.55
CA ASP A 258 13.20 1.55 19.61
C ASP A 258 12.72 0.48 20.56
N LYS A 259 11.42 0.46 20.82
CA LYS A 259 10.78 -0.54 21.67
C LYS A 259 10.73 -1.90 20.96
N GLU A 260 10.47 -1.87 19.65
CA GLU A 260 10.39 -3.06 18.80
C GLU A 260 11.78 -3.69 18.56
N HIS A 261 12.81 -2.85 18.37
CA HIS A 261 14.19 -3.23 18.05
C HIS A 261 15.21 -2.60 19.00
N PRO A 262 15.16 -2.92 20.31
CA PRO A 262 16.05 -2.30 21.30
C PRO A 262 17.55 -2.57 21.04
N GLU A 263 17.87 -3.66 20.34
CA GLU A 263 19.25 -4.01 19.95
C GLU A 263 19.86 -3.02 18.93
N THR A 264 19.03 -2.28 18.20
CA THR A 264 19.49 -1.28 17.22
C THR A 264 19.79 0.08 17.85
N VAL A 265 19.37 0.29 19.10
CA VAL A 265 19.58 1.55 19.83
C VAL A 265 21.00 1.62 20.36
N LYS A 266 21.89 2.30 19.64
CA LYS A 266 23.26 2.54 20.09
C LYS A 266 23.31 3.78 20.98
N LYS A 267 23.89 3.67 22.20
CA LYS A 267 24.16 4.84 23.07
C LYS A 267 24.95 5.91 22.30
N GLY A 268 24.47 7.14 22.34
CA GLY A 268 25.07 8.28 21.65
C GLY A 268 24.64 8.48 20.20
N HIS A 269 23.76 7.64 19.66
CA HIS A 269 23.16 7.80 18.33
C HIS A 269 21.66 8.13 18.42
N GLU A 270 21.28 8.90 19.42
CA GLU A 270 19.88 9.36 19.62
C GLU A 270 19.51 10.52 18.68
N ASN A 271 20.01 10.46 17.46
CA ASN A 271 19.69 11.44 16.43
C ASN A 271 18.22 11.25 16.01
N GLU A 272 17.44 12.32 16.02
CA GLU A 272 16.07 12.31 15.55
C GLU A 272 15.93 11.83 14.10
N LEU A 273 16.92 12.11 13.25
CA LEU A 273 16.92 11.69 11.85
C LEU A 273 17.11 10.18 11.63
N ARG A 274 17.45 9.39 12.66
CA ARG A 274 17.64 7.93 12.47
C ARG A 274 16.40 7.20 11.94
N TYR A 275 15.20 7.75 12.18
CA TYR A 275 13.95 7.22 11.66
C TYR A 275 13.36 8.04 10.52
N SER A 276 14.14 8.93 9.92
CA SER A 276 13.72 9.71 8.74
C SER A 276 13.38 8.81 7.55
N TYR A 277 14.04 7.66 7.44
CA TYR A 277 13.75 6.68 6.39
C TYR A 277 12.29 6.22 6.40
N HIS A 278 11.70 6.10 7.59
CA HIS A 278 10.31 5.69 7.83
C HIS A 278 9.38 6.88 8.14
N GLN A 279 9.78 8.11 7.84
CA GLN A 279 9.04 9.34 8.16
C GLN A 279 8.65 9.47 9.65
N ALA A 280 9.37 8.78 10.55
CA ALA A 280 9.08 8.68 11.97
C ALA A 280 10.08 9.44 12.87
N HIS A 281 10.84 10.38 12.31
CA HIS A 281 11.86 11.17 13.02
C HIS A 281 11.25 12.28 13.90
N LEU A 282 10.10 12.80 13.49
CA LEU A 282 9.30 13.81 14.18
C LEU A 282 7.81 13.49 14.03
N PRO A 283 6.96 13.93 14.98
CA PRO A 283 5.52 13.94 14.75
C PRO A 283 5.17 14.60 13.43
N VAL A 284 4.25 14.04 12.67
CA VAL A 284 3.97 14.46 11.28
C VAL A 284 3.62 15.96 11.16
N ARG A 285 2.94 16.53 12.17
CA ARG A 285 2.60 17.96 12.20
C ARG A 285 3.82 18.88 12.34
N GLN A 286 4.94 18.35 12.80
CA GLN A 286 6.19 19.10 12.97
C GLN A 286 7.15 18.93 11.80
N GLN A 287 6.83 18.03 10.85
CA GLN A 287 7.66 17.81 9.67
C GLN A 287 7.51 18.95 8.66
N ASP A 288 8.63 19.44 8.15
CA ASP A 288 8.70 20.50 7.14
C ASP A 288 9.58 20.10 5.94
N GLU A 289 10.27 18.98 6.04
CA GLU A 289 11.11 18.42 4.99
C GLU A 289 10.81 16.93 4.78
N ALA A 290 10.72 16.53 3.51
CA ALA A 290 10.55 15.13 3.11
C ALA A 290 11.89 14.40 3.17
N PHE A 291 11.94 13.31 3.93
CA PHE A 291 13.09 12.44 4.10
C PHE A 291 12.77 10.99 3.79
N GLY A 292 13.82 10.22 3.58
CA GLY A 292 13.76 8.77 3.50
C GLY A 292 13.12 8.27 2.22
N HIS A 293 12.52 7.11 2.29
CA HIS A 293 11.94 6.41 1.16
C HIS A 293 10.80 7.21 0.53
N ALA A 294 10.89 7.48 -0.77
CA ALA A 294 9.99 8.41 -1.45
C ALA A 294 8.55 7.91 -1.53
N VAL A 295 8.33 6.62 -1.79
CA VAL A 295 6.98 6.02 -1.86
C VAL A 295 6.31 6.06 -0.48
N ARG A 296 7.02 5.64 0.57
CA ARG A 296 6.51 5.73 1.95
C ARG A 296 6.04 7.12 2.28
N ALA A 297 6.86 8.13 1.98
CA ALA A 297 6.54 9.53 2.25
C ALA A 297 5.25 9.99 1.55
N VAL A 298 5.13 9.79 0.23
CA VAL A 298 3.95 10.26 -0.51
C VAL A 298 2.68 9.47 -0.19
N TYR A 299 2.80 8.22 0.24
CA TYR A 299 1.67 7.45 0.76
C TYR A 299 1.20 7.97 2.12
N LEU A 300 2.15 8.23 3.05
CA LEU A 300 1.83 8.90 4.31
C LEU A 300 1.15 10.25 4.08
N TYR A 301 1.72 11.09 3.21
CA TYR A 301 1.18 12.42 2.93
C TYR A 301 -0.21 12.35 2.27
N SER A 302 -0.49 11.28 1.53
CA SER A 302 -1.84 10.99 1.02
C SER A 302 -2.82 10.74 2.16
N GLY A 303 -2.49 9.86 3.11
CA GLY A 303 -3.30 9.62 4.31
C GLY A 303 -3.48 10.87 5.18
N MET A 304 -2.40 11.65 5.37
CA MET A 304 -2.46 12.93 6.08
C MET A 304 -3.44 13.91 5.44
N ALA A 305 -3.43 14.03 4.11
CA ALA A 305 -4.34 14.91 3.38
C ALA A 305 -5.80 14.44 3.51
N ASP A 306 -6.07 13.13 3.45
CA ASP A 306 -7.40 12.57 3.65
C ASP A 306 -7.92 12.86 5.06
N ILE A 307 -7.12 12.61 6.11
CA ILE A 307 -7.50 12.90 7.49
C ILE A 307 -7.71 14.41 7.69
N ALA A 308 -6.81 15.25 7.18
CA ALA A 308 -6.96 16.69 7.27
C ALA A 308 -8.28 17.19 6.64
N ARG A 309 -8.65 16.64 5.48
CA ARG A 309 -9.89 16.94 4.78
C ARG A 309 -11.12 16.54 5.59
N ILE A 310 -11.18 15.29 6.03
CA ILE A 310 -12.38 14.73 6.68
C ILE A 310 -12.57 15.33 8.07
N THR A 311 -11.50 15.47 8.83
CA THR A 311 -11.55 15.96 10.21
C THR A 311 -11.45 17.49 10.31
N LYS A 312 -11.17 18.19 9.18
CA LYS A 312 -10.95 19.63 9.12
C LYS A 312 -9.77 20.10 10.00
N ASP A 313 -8.74 19.25 10.09
CA ASP A 313 -7.54 19.51 10.86
C ASP A 313 -6.61 20.46 10.08
N GLU A 314 -6.69 21.74 10.42
CA GLU A 314 -5.90 22.79 9.76
C GLU A 314 -4.40 22.63 10.01
N GLU A 315 -3.98 22.20 11.19
CA GLU A 315 -2.56 21.99 11.51
C GLU A 315 -1.96 20.88 10.65
N LEU A 316 -2.69 19.76 10.50
CA LEU A 316 -2.28 18.66 9.63
C LEU A 316 -2.25 19.06 8.16
N TYR A 317 -3.23 19.86 7.71
CA TYR A 317 -3.23 20.41 6.36
C TYR A 317 -2.02 21.31 6.10
N GLN A 318 -1.67 22.18 7.06
CA GLN A 318 -0.49 23.03 6.92
C GLN A 318 0.82 22.23 6.88
N ALA A 319 0.91 21.11 7.58
CA ALA A 319 2.02 20.17 7.44
C ALA A 319 2.09 19.60 6.01
N CYS A 320 0.96 19.17 5.44
CA CYS A 320 0.90 18.73 4.03
C CYS A 320 1.36 19.85 3.08
N VAL A 321 0.97 21.10 3.29
CA VAL A 321 1.39 22.21 2.44
C VAL A 321 2.91 22.47 2.54
N ARG A 322 3.50 22.40 3.73
CA ARG A 322 4.96 22.53 3.90
C ARG A 322 5.71 21.43 3.18
N LEU A 323 5.30 20.20 3.39
CA LEU A 323 5.90 19.02 2.74
C LEU A 323 5.72 19.05 1.21
N TRP A 324 4.55 19.47 0.72
CA TRP A 324 4.30 19.67 -0.70
C TRP A 324 5.29 20.66 -1.32
N ASN A 325 5.47 21.81 -0.67
CA ASN A 325 6.42 22.82 -1.15
C ASN A 325 7.87 22.32 -1.09
N ASN A 326 8.22 21.54 -0.07
CA ASN A 326 9.55 20.94 0.02
C ASN A 326 9.80 19.95 -1.13
N VAL A 327 8.90 18.99 -1.34
CA VAL A 327 9.03 18.00 -2.41
C VAL A 327 9.05 18.67 -3.78
N THR A 328 8.01 19.41 -4.12
CA THR A 328 7.80 19.89 -5.50
C THR A 328 8.72 21.02 -5.93
N LYS A 329 9.27 21.79 -4.98
CA LYS A 329 10.16 22.93 -5.28
C LYS A 329 11.64 22.62 -5.07
N LYS A 330 11.98 21.56 -4.32
CA LYS A 330 13.36 21.32 -3.91
C LYS A 330 13.87 19.91 -4.19
N LYS A 331 12.97 18.91 -4.32
CA LYS A 331 13.34 17.48 -4.39
C LYS A 331 12.69 16.73 -5.55
N MET A 332 12.08 17.43 -6.49
CA MET A 332 11.45 16.87 -7.67
C MET A 332 12.27 17.20 -8.92
N TYR A 333 12.47 16.20 -9.78
CA TYR A 333 13.07 16.35 -11.09
C TYR A 333 12.14 17.08 -12.06
N ILE A 334 12.72 17.63 -13.14
CA ILE A 334 11.98 18.32 -14.20
C ILE A 334 10.87 17.45 -14.80
N THR A 335 11.07 16.15 -14.83
CA THR A 335 10.10 15.14 -15.30
C THR A 335 8.90 14.96 -14.37
N GLY A 336 8.96 15.44 -13.14
CA GLY A 336 7.99 15.14 -12.08
C GLY A 336 8.37 13.93 -11.22
N GLY A 337 9.49 13.24 -11.55
CA GLY A 337 10.01 12.15 -10.74
C GLY A 337 10.55 12.62 -9.40
N ILE A 338 10.47 11.78 -8.38
CA ILE A 338 10.99 12.00 -7.03
C ILE A 338 11.78 10.78 -6.55
N GLY A 339 12.70 10.97 -5.59
CA GLY A 339 13.63 9.92 -5.16
C GLY A 339 14.96 10.02 -5.90
N ALA A 340 15.93 10.73 -5.31
CA ALA A 340 17.21 11.06 -5.95
C ALA A 340 18.22 9.91 -5.93
N THR A 341 18.06 8.92 -5.02
CA THR A 341 19.01 7.83 -4.85
C THR A 341 18.33 6.47 -4.79
N HIS A 342 18.97 5.47 -5.42
CA HIS A 342 18.58 4.06 -5.30
C HIS A 342 18.90 3.48 -3.91
N LEU A 343 19.83 4.10 -3.17
CA LEU A 343 20.13 3.68 -1.81
C LEU A 343 18.95 4.05 -0.90
N GLY A 344 18.17 3.03 -0.54
CA GLY A 344 16.95 3.18 0.23
C GLY A 344 15.80 3.83 -0.55
N GLU A 345 15.90 3.93 -1.90
CA GLU A 345 14.83 4.48 -2.75
C GLU A 345 14.35 5.86 -2.27
N ALA A 346 15.32 6.72 -1.91
CA ALA A 346 15.08 7.81 -0.98
C ALA A 346 15.24 9.22 -1.60
N PHE A 347 14.65 10.18 -0.90
CA PHE A 347 15.00 11.59 -1.08
C PHE A 347 16.44 11.86 -0.62
N SER A 348 17.13 12.78 -1.32
CA SER A 348 18.34 13.41 -0.88
C SER A 348 18.05 14.80 -0.28
N PHE A 349 19.09 15.59 0.01
CA PHE A 349 18.93 16.95 0.51
C PHE A 349 18.36 17.91 -0.57
N PRO A 350 17.85 19.10 -0.19
CA PRO A 350 17.27 20.04 -1.13
C PRO A 350 18.21 20.38 -2.31
N TYR A 351 17.64 20.31 -3.53
CA TYR A 351 18.31 20.59 -4.81
C TYR A 351 19.40 19.59 -5.22
N ASP A 352 19.55 18.50 -4.49
CA ASP A 352 20.40 17.39 -4.90
C ASP A 352 19.62 16.43 -5.81
N LEU A 353 19.70 16.69 -7.11
CA LEU A 353 18.96 16.01 -8.17
C LEU A 353 19.91 15.53 -9.28
N PRO A 354 20.84 14.62 -8.95
CA PRO A 354 21.77 14.07 -9.94
C PRO A 354 21.05 13.24 -10.98
N ASN A 355 21.41 13.38 -12.25
CA ASN A 355 20.77 12.63 -13.34
C ASN A 355 21.29 11.20 -13.48
N ASP A 356 22.56 10.98 -13.13
CA ASP A 356 23.26 9.70 -13.27
C ASP A 356 22.92 8.68 -12.18
N THR A 357 22.45 9.13 -11.02
CA THR A 357 22.08 8.29 -9.88
C THR A 357 20.60 8.41 -9.51
N ALA A 358 19.81 9.14 -10.31
CA ALA A 358 18.39 9.27 -10.11
C ALA A 358 17.70 7.92 -10.07
N TYR A 359 16.98 7.62 -9.00
CA TYR A 359 16.12 6.45 -8.93
C TYR A 359 14.76 6.74 -9.59
N ALA A 360 14.11 7.83 -9.18
CA ALA A 360 12.88 8.36 -9.78
C ALA A 360 11.84 7.25 -10.11
N GLU A 361 11.59 6.39 -9.15
CA GLU A 361 10.75 5.21 -9.26
C GLU A 361 9.33 5.54 -9.74
N THR A 362 8.76 4.68 -10.58
CA THR A 362 7.37 4.80 -11.04
C THR A 362 6.37 4.79 -9.88
N CYS A 363 6.59 3.96 -8.86
CA CYS A 363 5.73 3.91 -7.67
C CYS A 363 5.70 5.27 -6.93
N ALA A 364 6.85 5.96 -6.87
CA ALA A 364 6.93 7.28 -6.25
C ALA A 364 6.15 8.34 -7.05
N SER A 365 6.18 8.26 -8.39
CA SER A 365 5.38 9.11 -9.27
C SER A 365 3.88 8.85 -9.10
N ILE A 366 3.47 7.59 -8.99
CA ILE A 366 2.07 7.20 -8.71
C ILE A 366 1.63 7.74 -7.35
N GLY A 367 2.44 7.54 -6.30
CA GLY A 367 2.13 8.05 -4.97
C GLY A 367 2.06 9.57 -4.91
N LEU A 368 2.91 10.28 -5.67
CA LEU A 368 2.84 11.73 -5.81
C LEU A 368 1.51 12.18 -6.45
N MET A 369 1.02 11.44 -7.45
CA MET A 369 -0.30 11.68 -8.05
C MET A 369 -1.44 11.45 -7.06
N PHE A 370 -1.35 10.40 -6.23
CA PHE A 370 -2.35 10.13 -5.19
C PHE A 370 -2.42 11.26 -4.18
N TRP A 371 -1.27 11.77 -3.77
CA TRP A 371 -1.21 12.93 -2.87
C TRP A 371 -1.71 14.22 -3.52
N ALA A 372 -1.30 14.50 -4.78
CA ALA A 372 -1.76 15.66 -5.54
C ALA A 372 -3.29 15.69 -5.68
N ARG A 373 -3.90 14.55 -6.02
CA ARG A 373 -5.35 14.40 -6.11
C ARG A 373 -6.03 14.79 -4.79
N ARG A 374 -5.54 14.29 -3.66
CA ARG A 374 -6.09 14.55 -2.33
C ARG A 374 -5.95 16.00 -1.92
N MET A 375 -4.83 16.63 -2.26
CA MET A 375 -4.65 18.06 -2.05
C MET A 375 -5.62 18.91 -2.90
N LEU A 376 -5.93 18.46 -4.13
CA LEU A 376 -6.98 19.06 -4.97
C LEU A 376 -8.38 18.96 -4.36
N GLU A 377 -8.68 17.89 -3.65
CA GLU A 377 -9.97 17.72 -2.95
C GLU A 377 -10.12 18.70 -1.79
N ILE A 378 -9.01 19.14 -1.18
CA ILE A 378 -9.01 20.16 -0.10
C ILE A 378 -9.09 21.57 -0.70
N VAL A 379 -8.19 21.89 -1.64
CA VAL A 379 -8.12 23.19 -2.30
C VAL A 379 -7.92 23.00 -3.80
N PRO A 380 -8.88 23.40 -4.65
CA PRO A 380 -8.78 23.29 -6.09
C PRO A 380 -7.80 24.33 -6.66
N ASP A 381 -6.50 24.02 -6.60
CA ASP A 381 -5.40 24.86 -7.09
C ASP A 381 -4.66 24.12 -8.22
N ALA A 382 -4.45 24.79 -9.33
CA ALA A 382 -3.79 24.25 -10.53
C ALA A 382 -2.42 23.63 -10.24
N LYS A 383 -1.68 24.13 -9.25
CA LYS A 383 -0.36 23.58 -8.87
C LYS A 383 -0.37 22.08 -8.56
N TYR A 384 -1.49 21.55 -8.04
CA TYR A 384 -1.63 20.12 -7.76
C TYR A 384 -1.89 19.35 -9.06
N ALA A 385 -2.78 19.86 -9.92
CA ALA A 385 -3.09 19.26 -11.20
C ALA A 385 -1.86 19.24 -12.14
N ASP A 386 -1.08 20.34 -12.18
CA ASP A 386 0.13 20.45 -13.00
C ASP A 386 1.18 19.40 -12.63
N ILE A 387 1.37 19.14 -11.35
CA ILE A 387 2.30 18.11 -10.87
C ILE A 387 1.76 16.70 -11.15
N MET A 388 0.47 16.48 -10.95
CA MET A 388 -0.18 15.21 -11.25
C MET A 388 -0.05 14.87 -12.74
N GLU A 389 -0.32 15.83 -13.62
CA GLU A 389 -0.17 15.67 -15.07
C GLU A 389 1.28 15.36 -15.45
N ARG A 390 2.24 16.12 -14.91
CA ARG A 390 3.67 15.93 -15.19
C ARG A 390 4.16 14.54 -14.76
N ALA A 391 3.80 14.11 -13.56
CA ALA A 391 4.15 12.78 -13.05
C ALA A 391 3.51 11.67 -13.91
N LEU A 392 2.26 11.84 -14.33
CA LEU A 392 1.54 10.88 -15.16
C LEU A 392 2.22 10.67 -16.52
N TYR A 393 2.44 11.76 -17.27
CA TYR A 393 2.98 11.67 -18.63
C TYR A 393 4.44 11.24 -18.70
N ASN A 394 5.23 11.52 -17.66
CA ASN A 394 6.65 11.19 -17.66
C ASN A 394 6.98 10.00 -16.74
N GLY A 395 6.64 10.09 -15.43
CA GLY A 395 7.06 9.08 -14.45
C GLY A 395 6.26 7.79 -14.52
N VAL A 396 4.96 7.87 -14.83
CA VAL A 396 4.08 6.70 -14.87
C VAL A 396 4.08 6.07 -16.25
N LEU A 397 3.74 6.80 -17.30
CA LEU A 397 3.67 6.26 -18.67
C LEU A 397 5.01 5.75 -19.18
N SER A 398 6.13 6.39 -18.81
CA SER A 398 7.47 5.90 -19.20
C SER A 398 7.86 4.57 -18.55
N GLY A 399 7.15 4.13 -17.53
CA GLY A 399 7.33 2.83 -16.88
C GLY A 399 6.58 1.68 -17.56
N MET A 400 5.82 1.95 -18.61
CA MET A 400 5.06 0.96 -19.37
C MET A 400 5.63 0.82 -20.79
N ALA A 401 5.78 -0.41 -21.24
CA ALA A 401 5.98 -0.67 -22.67
C ALA A 401 4.68 -0.35 -23.42
N LEU A 402 4.82 0.22 -24.62
CA LEU A 402 3.69 0.63 -25.47
C LEU A 402 3.47 -0.30 -26.66
N ASP A 403 4.17 -1.43 -26.69
CA ASP A 403 4.19 -2.46 -27.74
C ASP A 403 3.89 -3.85 -27.16
#